data_e7884dcf51e4950c5c73686707a40429
#
_entry.id   e7884dcf51e4950c5c73686707a40429
#
_cell.length_a   1.000
_cell.length_b   1.000
_cell.length_c   1.000
_cell.angle_alpha   90.00
_cell.angle_beta   90.00
_cell.angle_gamma   90.00
#
_symmetry.space_group_name_H-M   'P 1'
#
loop_
_entity.id
_entity.type
_entity.pdbx_description
1 polymer ?
#
loop_
_entity_poly.entity_id
_entity_poly.type
_entity_poly.pdbx_seq_one_letter_code
_entity_poly.pdbx_strand_id
1 'polypeptide(L)'
;MARYRRRVSGKFAASAVAAGLILAVAQGHRHAAVPGSAVATLTSADSDVALGQQLASAYGWGSGAEWTCLDELWTRESGWRMVWNYQGSGAYGIPQALPASKMASAGADYMTNPVTQIKWGLSYISSTYNDPCTAWAHEQANSWY
;
A
#
# COMPACT_ATOMS: atom_id res chain seq x y z
N MET A 1 -15.50 7.04 54.31
CA MET A 1 -15.16 6.06 55.40
C MET A 1 -14.18 5.04 54.85
N ALA A 2 -13.18 4.74 55.70
CA ALA A 2 -12.23 3.64 55.69
C ALA A 2 -11.21 3.56 54.53
N ARG A 3 -10.02 4.03 54.86
CA ARG A 3 -8.73 3.78 54.22
C ARG A 3 -8.27 2.35 54.54
N TYR A 4 -7.83 1.60 53.54
CA TYR A 4 -7.05 0.38 53.80
C TYR A 4 -5.64 0.55 53.23
N ARG A 5 -4.68 0.82 54.12
CA ARG A 5 -3.23 0.75 53.83
C ARG A 5 -2.79 -0.71 54.08
N ARG A 6 -2.16 -1.33 53.13
CA ARG A 6 -1.32 -2.51 53.37
C ARG A 6 0.15 -2.15 53.16
N ARG A 7 0.89 -2.22 54.26
CA ARG A 7 2.36 -2.31 54.32
C ARG A 7 2.79 -3.66 53.79
N VAL A 8 3.82 -3.70 52.98
CA VAL A 8 4.62 -4.91 52.77
C VAL A 8 6.06 -4.58 53.15
N SER A 9 6.49 -5.25 54.21
CA SER A 9 7.86 -5.16 54.75
C SER A 9 8.85 -5.89 53.87
N GLY A 10 10.02 -5.27 53.75
CA GLY A 10 11.15 -5.86 53.09
C GLY A 10 11.82 -6.97 53.91
N LYS A 11 12.53 -7.82 53.22
CA LYS A 11 13.64 -8.59 53.79
C LYS A 11 14.77 -8.58 52.79
N PHE A 12 15.82 -7.86 53.16
CA PHE A 12 17.12 -7.98 52.53
C PHE A 12 17.76 -9.30 53.00
N ALA A 13 18.25 -10.10 52.09
CA ALA A 13 19.18 -11.17 52.39
C ALA A 13 20.43 -10.98 51.54
N ALA A 14 21.51 -10.67 52.22
CA ALA A 14 22.85 -10.67 51.64
C ALA A 14 23.38 -12.11 51.71
N SER A 15 24.04 -12.59 50.68
CA SER A 15 25.07 -13.62 50.81
C SER A 15 25.93 -13.84 49.56
N ALA A 16 27.16 -13.66 49.78
CA ALA A 16 28.31 -14.48 49.41
C ALA A 16 28.85 -14.41 48.00
N VAL A 17 29.98 -13.75 47.91
CA VAL A 17 30.98 -13.80 46.86
C VAL A 17 31.60 -15.21 46.82
N ALA A 18 31.49 -15.91 45.68
CA ALA A 18 32.33 -17.09 45.39
C ALA A 18 33.15 -16.78 44.14
N ALA A 19 34.46 -16.69 44.34
CA ALA A 19 35.44 -16.60 43.28
C ALA A 19 35.50 -17.94 42.53
N GLY A 20 35.08 -17.93 41.24
CA GLY A 20 35.16 -19.09 40.34
C GLY A 20 36.04 -18.79 39.13
N LEU A 21 37.01 -19.63 38.92
CA LEU A 21 38.04 -19.63 37.86
C LEU A 21 37.38 -19.42 36.48
N ILE A 22 37.87 -18.46 35.75
CA ILE A 22 37.48 -18.23 34.35
C ILE A 22 38.30 -19.19 33.46
N LEU A 23 37.70 -20.29 33.02
CA LEU A 23 38.17 -21.00 31.83
C LEU A 23 37.62 -20.26 30.61
N ALA A 24 38.47 -19.60 29.86
CA ALA A 24 38.14 -19.02 28.59
C ALA A 24 37.96 -20.14 27.55
N VAL A 25 36.71 -20.54 27.33
CA VAL A 25 36.33 -21.33 26.16
C VAL A 25 36.12 -20.36 25.02
N ALA A 26 37.04 -20.40 24.04
CA ALA A 26 36.87 -19.68 22.78
C ALA A 26 35.64 -20.26 22.04
N GLN A 27 34.49 -19.70 22.24
CA GLN A 27 33.32 -19.98 21.42
C GLN A 27 33.47 -19.26 20.08
N GLY A 28 33.86 -20.04 19.06
CA GLY A 28 33.79 -19.58 17.69
C GLY A 28 32.33 -19.17 17.37
N HIS A 29 32.10 -17.89 17.23
CA HIS A 29 30.84 -17.35 16.73
C HIS A 29 30.68 -17.82 15.28
N ARG A 30 29.97 -18.92 15.09
CA ARG A 30 29.42 -19.26 13.79
C ARG A 30 28.35 -18.21 13.51
N HIS A 31 28.69 -17.23 12.70
CA HIS A 31 27.65 -16.39 12.09
C HIS A 31 26.73 -17.32 11.31
N ALA A 32 25.56 -17.62 11.89
CA ALA A 32 24.48 -18.20 11.13
C ALA A 32 24.20 -17.22 9.98
N ALA A 33 24.43 -17.67 8.75
CA ALA A 33 24.02 -16.91 7.58
C ALA A 33 22.50 -16.69 7.72
N VAL A 34 22.10 -15.45 7.87
CA VAL A 34 20.69 -15.06 7.79
C VAL A 34 20.26 -15.50 6.39
N PRO A 35 19.24 -16.39 6.24
CA PRO A 35 18.75 -16.73 4.92
C PRO A 35 18.36 -15.40 4.27
N GLY A 36 19.02 -15.08 3.15
CA GLY A 36 18.79 -13.83 2.44
C GLY A 36 17.30 -13.70 2.19
N SER A 37 16.66 -12.72 2.83
CA SER A 37 15.31 -12.31 2.46
C SER A 37 15.39 -11.97 0.98
N ALA A 38 14.79 -12.79 0.13
CA ALA A 38 14.59 -12.44 -1.26
C ALA A 38 13.82 -11.12 -1.25
N VAL A 39 14.51 -10.01 -1.52
CA VAL A 39 13.88 -8.74 -1.76
C VAL A 39 13.12 -8.93 -3.05
N ALA A 40 11.81 -9.18 -2.95
CA ALA A 40 10.96 -9.22 -4.11
C ALA A 40 11.10 -7.87 -4.82
N THR A 41 11.60 -7.89 -6.05
CA THR A 41 11.68 -6.68 -6.86
C THR A 41 10.25 -6.30 -7.21
N LEU A 42 9.75 -5.20 -6.63
CA LEU A 42 8.44 -4.66 -6.97
C LEU A 42 8.43 -4.31 -8.46
N THR A 43 7.37 -4.68 -9.14
CA THR A 43 7.13 -4.21 -10.52
C THR A 43 6.69 -2.75 -10.49
N SER A 44 6.72 -2.08 -11.65
CA SER A 44 6.17 -0.71 -11.74
C SER A 44 4.68 -0.69 -11.39
N ALA A 45 3.93 -1.73 -11.77
CA ALA A 45 2.52 -1.86 -11.41
C ALA A 45 2.31 -1.97 -9.89
N ASP A 46 3.13 -2.76 -9.16
CA ASP A 46 3.03 -2.84 -7.70
C ASP A 46 3.28 -1.50 -7.03
N SER A 47 4.22 -0.71 -7.58
CA SER A 47 4.49 0.65 -7.11
C SER A 47 3.32 1.59 -7.38
N ASP A 48 2.67 1.47 -8.53
CA ASP A 48 1.53 2.29 -8.92
C ASP A 48 0.27 1.93 -8.13
N VAL A 49 0.06 0.65 -7.77
CA VAL A 49 -0.98 0.21 -6.83
C VAL A 49 -0.80 0.86 -5.46
N ALA A 50 0.41 0.78 -4.88
CA ALA A 50 0.68 1.39 -3.58
C ALA A 50 0.49 2.92 -3.59
N LEU A 51 0.92 3.58 -4.66
CA LEU A 51 0.72 5.01 -4.89
C LEU A 51 -0.78 5.33 -5.02
N GLY A 52 -1.53 4.52 -5.75
CA GLY A 52 -2.97 4.64 -5.92
C GLY A 52 -3.71 4.56 -4.61
N GLN A 53 -3.36 3.59 -3.76
CA GLN A 53 -3.94 3.44 -2.43
C GLN A 53 -3.70 4.66 -1.54
N GLN A 54 -2.48 5.18 -1.58
CA GLN A 54 -2.13 6.40 -0.84
C GLN A 54 -2.94 7.60 -1.31
N LEU A 55 -3.05 7.82 -2.63
CA LEU A 55 -3.77 8.96 -3.18
C LEU A 55 -5.30 8.83 -2.98
N ALA A 56 -5.84 7.62 -3.08
CA ALA A 56 -7.25 7.32 -2.83
C ALA A 56 -7.67 7.61 -1.37
N SER A 57 -6.73 7.57 -0.42
CA SER A 57 -6.99 7.89 0.98
C SER A 57 -7.53 9.30 1.19
N ALA A 58 -7.16 10.27 0.33
CA ALA A 58 -7.70 11.63 0.37
C ALA A 58 -9.20 11.72 0.05
N TYR A 59 -9.73 10.70 -0.62
CA TYR A 59 -11.17 10.55 -0.91
C TYR A 59 -11.89 9.64 0.11
N GLY A 60 -11.18 9.08 1.08
CA GLY A 60 -11.68 8.05 1.98
C GLY A 60 -11.71 6.64 1.38
N TRP A 61 -11.08 6.43 0.21
CA TRP A 61 -11.10 5.18 -0.55
C TRP A 61 -9.82 4.33 -0.43
N GLY A 62 -8.90 4.71 0.45
CA GLY A 62 -7.61 4.02 0.62
C GLY A 62 -7.70 2.67 1.33
N SER A 63 -8.89 2.21 1.75
CA SER A 63 -9.09 0.94 2.44
C SER A 63 -10.54 0.45 2.30
N GLY A 64 -10.78 -0.81 2.73
CA GLY A 64 -12.13 -1.39 2.72
C GLY A 64 -12.67 -1.64 1.32
N ALA A 65 -14.02 -1.60 1.20
CA ALA A 65 -14.70 -1.96 -0.04
C ALA A 65 -14.32 -1.03 -1.21
N GLU A 66 -14.23 0.28 -0.96
CA GLU A 66 -13.94 1.26 -2.01
C GLU A 66 -12.54 1.05 -2.60
N TRP A 67 -11.55 0.72 -1.77
CA TRP A 67 -10.23 0.36 -2.27
C TRP A 67 -10.27 -0.92 -3.11
N THR A 68 -10.98 -1.95 -2.64
CA THR A 68 -11.10 -3.22 -3.37
C THR A 68 -11.74 -2.99 -4.75
N CYS A 69 -12.82 -2.21 -4.82
CA CYS A 69 -13.48 -1.88 -6.08
C CYS A 69 -12.56 -1.08 -7.03
N LEU A 70 -11.80 -0.12 -6.51
CA LEU A 70 -10.84 0.67 -7.29
C LEU A 70 -9.73 -0.21 -7.85
N ASP A 71 -9.17 -1.09 -7.03
CA ASP A 71 -8.11 -2.00 -7.42
C ASP A 71 -8.58 -2.98 -8.50
N GLU A 72 -9.76 -3.57 -8.35
CA GLU A 72 -10.36 -4.45 -9.36
C GLU A 72 -10.63 -3.70 -10.67
N LEU A 73 -11.17 -2.48 -10.60
CA LEU A 73 -11.45 -1.65 -11.76
C LEU A 73 -10.19 -1.38 -12.56
N TRP A 74 -9.16 -0.82 -11.94
CA TRP A 74 -7.93 -0.46 -12.67
C TRP A 74 -7.02 -1.65 -12.99
N THR A 75 -7.15 -2.75 -12.27
CA THR A 75 -6.56 -4.03 -12.66
C THR A 75 -7.18 -4.53 -13.97
N ARG A 76 -8.50 -4.45 -14.12
CA ARG A 76 -9.20 -4.81 -15.35
C ARG A 76 -8.85 -3.86 -16.52
N GLU A 77 -8.77 -2.56 -16.27
CA GLU A 77 -8.50 -1.55 -17.29
C GLU A 77 -7.09 -1.63 -17.89
N SER A 78 -6.09 -1.72 -17.05
CA SER A 78 -4.69 -1.61 -17.48
C SER A 78 -3.73 -2.54 -16.74
N GLY A 79 -4.17 -3.19 -15.67
CA GLY A 79 -3.29 -3.83 -14.70
C GLY A 79 -2.39 -2.81 -14.01
N TRP A 80 -2.92 -1.62 -13.69
CA TRP A 80 -2.20 -0.50 -13.08
C TRP A 80 -0.99 -0.02 -13.89
N ARG A 81 -1.07 -0.09 -15.22
CA ARG A 81 0.05 0.26 -16.12
C ARG A 81 -0.29 1.46 -16.99
N MET A 82 0.72 2.26 -17.28
CA MET A 82 0.63 3.39 -18.23
C MET A 82 0.75 2.88 -19.68
N VAL A 83 -0.27 2.15 -20.14
CA VAL A 83 -0.27 1.50 -21.46
C VAL A 83 -1.43 1.96 -22.32
N TRP A 84 -1.26 1.87 -23.63
CA TRP A 84 -2.35 2.02 -24.60
C TRP A 84 -3.25 0.78 -24.58
N ASN A 85 -4.53 0.99 -24.79
CA ASN A 85 -5.47 -0.10 -25.00
C ASN A 85 -5.09 -0.91 -26.24
N TYR A 86 -4.89 -2.22 -26.06
CA TYR A 86 -4.44 -3.10 -27.15
C TYR A 86 -5.54 -3.40 -28.17
N GLN A 87 -6.79 -3.08 -27.88
CA GLN A 87 -7.92 -3.23 -28.81
C GLN A 87 -8.06 -2.04 -29.75
N GLY A 88 -7.16 -1.05 -29.64
CA GLY A 88 -7.11 0.08 -30.56
C GLY A 88 -8.18 1.16 -30.33
N SER A 89 -8.80 1.19 -29.14
CA SER A 89 -9.79 2.23 -28.78
C SER A 89 -9.16 3.62 -28.68
N GLY A 90 -7.85 3.71 -28.42
CA GLY A 90 -7.15 4.96 -28.13
C GLY A 90 -7.23 5.36 -26.64
N ALA A 91 -7.77 4.52 -25.78
CA ALA A 91 -7.70 4.69 -24.33
C ALA A 91 -6.26 4.50 -23.84
N TYR A 92 -5.88 5.25 -22.81
CA TYR A 92 -4.51 5.26 -22.30
C TYR A 92 -4.43 5.37 -20.79
N GLY A 93 -3.39 4.72 -20.26
CA GLY A 93 -2.91 4.88 -18.92
C GLY A 93 -3.63 4.01 -17.89
N ILE A 94 -3.29 4.21 -16.62
CA ILE A 94 -3.85 3.45 -15.50
C ILE A 94 -5.39 3.47 -15.53
N PRO A 95 -6.06 4.63 -15.67
CA PRO A 95 -7.52 4.70 -15.71
C PRO A 95 -8.12 4.51 -17.12
N GLN A 96 -7.33 4.18 -18.14
CA GLN A 96 -7.78 4.03 -19.54
C GLN A 96 -8.59 5.22 -20.07
N ALA A 97 -8.11 6.44 -19.84
CA ALA A 97 -8.78 7.66 -20.26
C ALA A 97 -8.95 7.74 -21.80
N LEU A 98 -10.16 8.06 -22.25
CA LEU A 98 -10.49 8.20 -23.66
C LEU A 98 -11.15 9.57 -23.95
N PRO A 99 -10.54 10.48 -24.74
CA PRO A 99 -9.14 10.41 -25.18
C PRO A 99 -8.15 10.62 -24.03
N ALA A 100 -6.92 10.14 -24.19
CA ALA A 100 -5.84 10.27 -23.21
C ALA A 100 -5.61 11.72 -22.75
N SER A 101 -5.81 12.69 -23.64
CA SER A 101 -5.64 14.12 -23.38
C SER A 101 -6.55 14.69 -22.30
N LYS A 102 -7.61 13.99 -21.92
CA LYS A 102 -8.45 14.38 -20.75
C LYS A 102 -7.62 14.48 -19.49
N MET A 103 -6.60 13.63 -19.34
CA MET A 103 -5.73 13.61 -18.16
C MET A 103 -4.83 14.85 -18.06
N ALA A 104 -4.70 15.65 -19.14
CA ALA A 104 -3.95 16.91 -19.11
C ALA A 104 -4.53 17.93 -18.11
N SER A 105 -5.80 17.79 -17.72
CA SER A 105 -6.42 18.61 -16.69
C SER A 105 -5.83 18.38 -15.28
N ALA A 106 -5.19 17.23 -15.03
CA ALA A 106 -4.50 16.92 -13.78
C ALA A 106 -3.00 17.24 -13.84
N GLY A 107 -2.42 17.36 -15.04
CA GLY A 107 -1.02 17.71 -15.24
C GLY A 107 -0.56 17.48 -16.67
N ALA A 108 0.33 18.33 -17.16
CA ALA A 108 0.85 18.24 -18.54
C ALA A 108 1.72 16.98 -18.77
N ASP A 109 2.20 16.36 -17.71
CA ASP A 109 3.06 15.16 -17.70
C ASP A 109 2.28 13.83 -17.67
N TYR A 110 0.98 13.89 -17.92
CA TYR A 110 0.07 12.73 -17.83
C TYR A 110 0.50 11.51 -18.66
N MET A 111 1.28 11.69 -19.70
CA MET A 111 1.75 10.56 -20.50
C MET A 111 2.79 9.69 -19.81
N THR A 112 3.50 10.24 -18.82
CA THR A 112 4.66 9.57 -18.21
C THR A 112 4.65 9.60 -16.67
N ASN A 113 3.65 10.23 -16.06
CA ASN A 113 3.57 10.39 -14.61
C ASN A 113 2.35 9.65 -14.04
N PRO A 114 2.55 8.54 -13.29
CA PRO A 114 1.45 7.79 -12.70
C PRO A 114 0.66 8.61 -11.68
N VAL A 115 1.32 9.53 -10.94
CA VAL A 115 0.62 10.43 -9.99
C VAL A 115 -0.46 11.25 -10.70
N THR A 116 -0.13 11.79 -11.86
CA THR A 116 -1.05 12.61 -12.67
C THR A 116 -2.22 11.77 -13.18
N GLN A 117 -1.95 10.56 -13.68
CA GLN A 117 -2.98 9.65 -14.18
C GLN A 117 -3.94 9.20 -13.07
N ILE A 118 -3.38 8.80 -11.91
CA ILE A 118 -4.16 8.37 -10.75
C ILE A 118 -5.03 9.52 -10.22
N LYS A 119 -4.47 10.72 -10.05
CA LYS A 119 -5.24 11.89 -9.60
C LYS A 119 -6.40 12.21 -10.54
N TRP A 120 -6.16 12.15 -11.85
CA TRP A 120 -7.22 12.35 -12.82
C TRP A 120 -8.32 11.28 -12.70
N GLY A 121 -7.93 10.00 -12.63
CA GLY A 121 -8.87 8.89 -12.52
C GLY A 121 -9.72 8.95 -11.25
N LEU A 122 -9.12 9.28 -10.09
CA LEU A 122 -9.85 9.47 -8.83
C LEU A 122 -10.86 10.61 -8.93
N SER A 123 -10.45 11.74 -9.52
CA SER A 123 -11.35 12.89 -9.75
C SER A 123 -12.48 12.53 -10.71
N TYR A 124 -12.19 11.77 -11.77
CA TYR A 124 -13.21 11.30 -12.72
C TYR A 124 -14.22 10.38 -12.05
N ILE A 125 -13.77 9.39 -11.28
CA ILE A 125 -14.65 8.49 -10.52
C ILE A 125 -15.54 9.30 -9.56
N SER A 126 -14.95 10.22 -8.80
CA SER A 126 -15.68 11.06 -7.85
C SER A 126 -16.77 11.90 -8.52
N SER A 127 -16.46 12.50 -9.68
CA SER A 127 -17.40 13.40 -10.36
C SER A 127 -18.49 12.67 -11.17
N THR A 128 -18.19 11.45 -11.65
CA THR A 128 -19.08 10.72 -12.57
C THR A 128 -19.88 9.64 -11.88
N TYR A 129 -19.25 8.95 -10.93
CA TYR A 129 -19.82 7.76 -10.27
C TYR A 129 -20.01 7.94 -8.77
N ASN A 130 -19.51 9.02 -8.19
CA ASN A 130 -19.48 9.29 -6.75
C ASN A 130 -18.44 8.48 -5.97
N ASP A 131 -18.29 7.19 -6.26
CA ASP A 131 -17.37 6.28 -5.57
C ASP A 131 -16.88 5.14 -6.48
N PRO A 132 -15.77 4.45 -6.11
CA PRO A 132 -15.20 3.34 -6.84
C PRO A 132 -16.12 2.14 -7.02
N CYS A 133 -16.90 1.76 -6.01
CA CYS A 133 -17.77 0.59 -6.12
C CYS A 133 -18.92 0.82 -7.10
N THR A 134 -19.43 2.04 -7.20
CA THR A 134 -20.41 2.43 -8.23
C THR A 134 -19.76 2.38 -9.63
N ALA A 135 -18.53 2.88 -9.79
CA ALA A 135 -17.80 2.80 -11.05
C ALA A 135 -17.53 1.35 -11.47
N TRP A 136 -17.10 0.51 -10.53
CA TRP A 136 -16.86 -0.91 -10.76
C TRP A 136 -18.12 -1.66 -11.16
N ALA A 137 -19.23 -1.42 -10.47
CA ALA A 137 -20.53 -2.00 -10.84
C ALA A 137 -20.97 -1.59 -12.25
N HIS A 138 -20.70 -0.33 -12.65
CA HIS A 138 -20.98 0.14 -14.00
C HIS A 138 -20.11 -0.57 -15.04
N GLU A 139 -18.79 -0.68 -14.77
CA GLU A 139 -17.84 -1.41 -15.63
C GLU A 139 -18.25 -2.87 -15.82
N GLN A 140 -18.67 -3.55 -14.73
CA GLN A 140 -19.13 -4.95 -14.80
C GLN A 140 -20.37 -5.12 -15.66
N ALA A 141 -21.27 -4.16 -15.64
CA ALA A 141 -22.55 -4.22 -16.37
C ALA A 141 -22.40 -3.81 -17.85
N ASN A 142 -21.50 -2.88 -18.17
CA ASN A 142 -21.45 -2.20 -19.47
C ASN A 142 -20.13 -2.41 -20.22
N SER A 143 -19.09 -2.94 -19.56
CA SER A 143 -17.73 -3.10 -20.08
C SER A 143 -17.04 -1.76 -20.44
N TRP A 144 -17.36 -0.70 -19.69
CA TRP A 144 -16.72 0.62 -19.69
C TRP A 144 -17.12 1.40 -18.44
N TYR A 145 -16.32 2.41 -18.08
CA TYR A 145 -16.68 3.35 -17.00
C TYR A 145 -16.22 4.78 -17.33
#